data_3d254560f0ce8d029976b7555ef2b374
#
_entry.id   3d254560f0ce8d029976b7555ef2b374
#
_cell.length_a   1.000
_cell.length_b   1.000
_cell.length_c   1.000
_cell.angle_alpha   90.00
_cell.angle_beta   90.00
_cell.angle_gamma   90.00
#
_symmetry.space_group_name_H-M   'P 1'
#
loop_
_entity.id
_entity.type
_entity.pdbx_description
1 polymer ?
#
loop_
_entity_poly.entity_id
_entity_poly.type
_entity_poly.pdbx_seq_one_letter_code
_entity_poly.pdbx_strand_id
1 'polypeptide(L)'
;MIQASPADSMRACLIALAVLGCCAFIFGEEPLACAASATEAHAASAAPAASSPVIVIGFVGGYVSHNNLSHMEAHLAAQIRAAYPTGVYAAAFENHRRSSAHAAILRVLDTNHDGKLSVEEKEDARIILYGHSWGASEAVTLARELQEENIPVLLTIQVDSVQKYHENDTVIPANVEEAVNFYQPHGWLHGESQIRAADPARTKILGNFRFDYSKQPVNCYAAYPWWDRHIATSHTEIECDPAVWDRVEALIRAKLPPTSSATTATAPEESQ
;
A
#
# COMPACT_ATOMS: atom_id res chain seq x y z
N MET A 1 -2.92 -24.98 -51.72
CA MET A 1 -2.00 -26.08 -51.99
C MET A 1 -1.04 -26.20 -50.83
N ILE A 2 -1.19 -27.34 -50.18
CA ILE A 2 -0.24 -28.23 -49.54
C ILE A 2 0.17 -27.73 -48.14
N GLN A 3 -0.42 -28.26 -47.10
CA GLN A 3 -0.21 -29.52 -46.34
C GLN A 3 1.11 -29.47 -45.53
N ALA A 4 1.22 -29.79 -44.31
CA ALA A 4 0.61 -30.57 -43.27
C ALA A 4 1.70 -30.83 -42.23
N SER A 5 1.39 -30.78 -41.01
CA SER A 5 1.62 -31.67 -39.86
C SER A 5 2.41 -32.99 -40.13
N PRO A 6 2.86 -33.75 -39.13
CA PRO A 6 2.72 -33.70 -37.66
C PRO A 6 3.90 -34.35 -36.87
N ALA A 7 3.79 -34.29 -35.53
CA ALA A 7 3.91 -35.40 -34.53
C ALA A 7 5.23 -36.11 -34.26
N ASP A 8 5.25 -36.52 -32.98
CA ASP A 8 5.97 -37.62 -32.31
C ASP A 8 7.30 -37.22 -31.61
N SER A 9 7.53 -37.54 -30.37
CA SER A 9 7.32 -38.82 -29.73
C SER A 9 7.53 -38.75 -28.22
N MET A 10 6.66 -39.39 -27.50
CA MET A 10 6.81 -39.90 -26.13
C MET A 10 8.11 -40.72 -25.99
N ARG A 11 8.77 -40.60 -24.83
CA ARG A 11 9.37 -41.77 -24.18
C ARG A 11 9.37 -41.62 -22.67
N ALA A 12 8.52 -42.39 -22.03
CA ALA A 12 8.59 -42.84 -20.67
C ALA A 12 9.73 -43.83 -20.48
N CYS A 13 10.37 -43.82 -19.32
CA CYS A 13 11.00 -45.02 -18.81
C CYS A 13 10.97 -45.04 -17.29
N LEU A 14 10.10 -45.90 -16.79
CA LEU A 14 10.10 -46.48 -15.43
C LEU A 14 11.26 -47.42 -15.29
N ILE A 15 11.94 -47.48 -14.11
CA ILE A 15 12.41 -48.73 -13.52
C ILE A 15 12.36 -48.60 -12.00
N ALA A 16 11.70 -49.60 -11.41
CA ALA A 16 11.52 -49.86 -9.99
C ALA A 16 12.47 -50.98 -9.50
N LEU A 17 12.37 -51.27 -8.22
CA LEU A 17 12.78 -52.46 -7.39
C LEU A 17 14.04 -52.25 -6.57
N ALA A 18 13.95 -52.09 -5.27
CA ALA A 18 13.67 -53.10 -4.19
C ALA A 18 14.80 -54.11 -3.99
N VAL A 19 15.46 -54.09 -2.84
CA VAL A 19 15.88 -55.32 -2.13
C VAL A 19 15.87 -55.10 -0.63
N LEU A 20 15.15 -55.99 0.08
CA LEU A 20 15.17 -56.24 1.49
C LEU A 20 16.51 -56.83 1.97
N GLY A 21 16.86 -56.60 3.21
CA GLY A 21 17.92 -57.34 3.92
C GLY A 21 17.76 -57.22 5.42
N CYS A 22 17.07 -58.17 6.00
CA CYS A 22 16.96 -58.46 7.43
C CYS A 22 18.27 -58.96 8.00
N CYS A 23 18.69 -58.54 9.21
CA CYS A 23 19.30 -59.43 10.19
C CYS A 23 19.15 -58.85 11.63
N ALA A 24 18.48 -59.56 12.46
CA ALA A 24 18.40 -59.44 13.91
C ALA A 24 19.52 -60.21 14.60
N PHE A 25 20.01 -59.73 15.75
CA PHE A 25 20.58 -60.46 16.89
C PHE A 25 20.80 -59.40 18.01
N ILE A 26 20.11 -59.39 19.08
CA ILE A 26 19.91 -60.11 20.37
C ILE A 26 21.09 -59.88 21.34
N PHE A 27 20.68 -59.50 22.59
CA PHE A 27 21.38 -59.49 23.93
C PHE A 27 22.42 -58.36 24.13
N GLY A 28 22.46 -57.66 25.23
CA GLY A 28 21.87 -57.74 26.56
C GLY A 28 22.49 -56.68 27.46
N GLU A 29 21.82 -56.42 28.54
CA GLU A 29 22.26 -55.88 29.85
C GLU A 29 22.51 -54.40 30.07
N GLU A 30 21.80 -53.94 30.96
CA GLU A 30 21.57 -52.80 31.85
C GLU A 30 22.81 -52.23 32.59
N PRO A 31 22.58 -51.21 33.49
CA PRO A 31 22.45 -49.76 33.15
C PRO A 31 23.55 -48.96 33.87
N LEU A 32 23.98 -47.92 33.29
CA LEU A 32 24.74 -46.88 34.02
C LEU A 32 23.95 -45.58 34.00
N ALA A 33 23.44 -45.21 35.17
CA ALA A 33 22.86 -43.92 35.44
C ALA A 33 23.87 -42.81 35.16
N CYS A 34 23.66 -42.10 34.09
CA CYS A 34 24.36 -40.85 33.81
C CYS A 34 23.43 -39.70 34.13
N ALA A 35 23.77 -38.94 35.15
CA ALA A 35 23.08 -37.76 35.59
C ALA A 35 22.91 -36.80 34.42
N ALA A 36 21.69 -36.58 33.97
CA ALA A 36 21.34 -35.55 33.02
C ALA A 36 21.48 -34.19 33.73
N SER A 37 22.56 -33.46 33.45
CA SER A 37 22.60 -32.03 33.69
C SER A 37 21.52 -31.39 32.83
N ALA A 38 20.46 -30.95 33.48
CA ALA A 38 19.48 -30.06 32.87
C ALA A 38 20.19 -28.75 32.54
N THR A 39 20.62 -28.64 31.28
CA THR A 39 20.96 -27.35 30.69
C THR A 39 19.63 -26.60 30.53
N GLU A 40 19.36 -25.70 31.44
CA GLU A 40 18.31 -24.68 31.24
C GLU A 40 18.63 -23.94 29.98
N ALA A 41 17.93 -24.33 28.92
CA ALA A 41 17.86 -23.50 27.70
C ALA A 41 17.19 -22.20 28.12
N HIS A 42 18.00 -21.17 28.32
CA HIS A 42 17.52 -19.79 28.37
C HIS A 42 16.76 -19.56 27.06
N ALA A 43 15.42 -19.64 27.15
CA ALA A 43 14.58 -19.13 26.10
C ALA A 43 14.90 -17.61 25.98
N ALA A 44 15.74 -17.28 25.02
CA ALA A 44 15.93 -15.89 24.64
C ALA A 44 14.52 -15.39 24.31
N SER A 45 13.99 -14.52 25.19
CA SER A 45 12.78 -13.76 24.91
C SER A 45 13.03 -13.02 23.60
N ALA A 46 12.46 -13.54 22.52
CA ALA A 46 12.47 -12.86 21.25
C ALA A 46 11.84 -11.48 21.51
N ALA A 47 12.61 -10.43 21.34
CA ALA A 47 12.06 -9.10 21.34
C ALA A 47 10.89 -9.09 20.35
N PRO A 48 9.76 -8.45 20.69
CA PRO A 48 8.63 -8.42 19.76
C PRO A 48 9.15 -7.90 18.41
N ALA A 49 8.93 -8.70 17.37
CA ALA A 49 9.30 -8.32 16.02
C ALA A 49 8.70 -6.93 15.76
N ALA A 50 9.54 -5.96 15.42
CA ALA A 50 9.07 -4.62 15.13
C ALA A 50 8.07 -4.76 13.98
N SER A 51 6.81 -4.35 14.20
CA SER A 51 5.78 -4.41 13.17
C SER A 51 6.25 -3.60 11.97
N SER A 52 6.09 -4.13 10.75
CA SER A 52 6.43 -3.45 9.51
C SER A 52 5.84 -2.04 9.49
N PRO A 53 6.60 -1.02 9.07
CA PRO A 53 6.11 0.34 9.04
C PRO A 53 4.93 0.48 8.08
N VAL A 54 3.98 1.36 8.39
CA VAL A 54 2.92 1.72 7.45
C VAL A 54 3.51 2.64 6.39
N ILE A 55 3.26 2.33 5.12
CA ILE A 55 3.76 3.09 3.97
C ILE A 55 2.61 3.89 3.38
N VAL A 56 2.73 5.20 3.33
CA VAL A 56 1.73 6.13 2.78
C VAL A 56 2.33 6.86 1.58
N ILE A 57 1.84 6.57 0.40
CA ILE A 57 2.31 7.16 -0.84
C ILE A 57 1.20 8.00 -1.47
N GLY A 58 1.49 9.30 -1.64
CA GLY A 58 0.65 10.22 -2.40
C GLY A 58 1.21 10.48 -3.80
N PHE A 59 0.32 10.68 -4.77
CA PHE A 59 0.72 11.14 -6.11
C PHE A 59 0.03 12.45 -6.44
N VAL A 60 0.83 13.48 -6.77
CA VAL A 60 0.31 14.76 -7.22
C VAL A 60 -0.19 14.69 -8.67
N GLY A 61 -1.23 15.46 -8.95
CA GLY A 61 -1.82 15.57 -10.27
C GLY A 61 -0.98 16.39 -11.27
N GLY A 62 -1.38 16.39 -12.53
CA GLY A 62 -0.81 17.26 -13.58
C GLY A 62 0.72 17.25 -13.64
N TYR A 63 1.28 18.44 -13.87
CA TYR A 63 2.74 18.69 -13.89
C TYR A 63 3.22 19.37 -12.61
N VAL A 64 2.66 18.98 -11.48
CA VAL A 64 2.96 19.52 -10.15
C VAL A 64 4.16 18.82 -9.54
N SER A 65 5.03 19.59 -8.87
CA SER A 65 6.13 19.01 -8.09
C SER A 65 5.63 18.44 -6.77
N HIS A 66 6.13 17.27 -6.39
CA HIS A 66 5.84 16.62 -5.12
C HIS A 66 6.20 17.44 -3.87
N ASN A 67 7.01 18.50 -4.04
CA ASN A 67 7.39 19.42 -2.97
C ASN A 67 6.48 20.66 -2.87
N ASN A 68 5.51 20.81 -3.77
CA ASN A 68 4.59 21.93 -3.73
C ASN A 68 3.47 21.71 -2.72
N LEU A 69 3.67 22.21 -1.50
CA LEU A 69 2.73 22.05 -0.38
C LEU A 69 1.40 22.81 -0.56
N SER A 70 1.22 23.57 -1.63
CA SER A 70 -0.09 24.12 -1.99
C SER A 70 -1.04 23.05 -2.51
N HIS A 71 -0.53 21.93 -2.97
CA HIS A 71 -1.30 20.76 -3.39
C HIS A 71 -1.48 19.79 -2.23
N MET A 72 -2.70 19.36 -2.04
CA MET A 72 -3.10 18.65 -0.82
C MET A 72 -2.44 17.30 -0.67
N GLU A 73 -2.08 16.61 -1.74
CA GLU A 73 -1.36 15.34 -1.70
C GLU A 73 0.03 15.50 -1.08
N ALA A 74 0.77 16.52 -1.51
CA ALA A 74 2.10 16.84 -0.97
C ALA A 74 2.00 17.34 0.46
N HIS A 75 0.99 18.17 0.76
CA HIS A 75 0.72 18.70 2.09
C HIS A 75 0.43 17.58 3.09
N LEU A 76 -0.48 16.67 2.76
CA LEU A 76 -0.86 15.55 3.62
C LEU A 76 0.30 14.59 3.87
N ALA A 77 1.11 14.29 2.85
CA ALA A 77 2.32 13.48 3.03
C ALA A 77 3.30 14.14 4.02
N ALA A 78 3.48 15.47 3.93
CA ALA A 78 4.33 16.22 4.84
C ALA A 78 3.77 16.22 6.27
N GLN A 79 2.46 16.41 6.44
CA GLN A 79 1.79 16.37 7.75
C GLN A 79 1.92 14.99 8.40
N ILE A 80 1.66 13.91 7.67
CA ILE A 80 1.78 12.54 8.19
C ILE A 80 3.23 12.27 8.61
N ARG A 81 4.20 12.60 7.77
CA ARG A 81 5.62 12.44 8.10
C ARG A 81 6.03 13.19 9.36
N ALA A 82 5.51 14.40 9.56
CA ALA A 82 5.79 15.20 10.77
C ALA A 82 5.11 14.60 12.01
N ALA A 83 3.90 14.06 11.87
CA ALA A 83 3.14 13.48 12.98
C ALA A 83 3.65 12.09 13.41
N TYR A 84 4.30 11.37 12.50
CA TYR A 84 4.80 10.00 12.70
C TYR A 84 6.29 9.90 12.36
N PRO A 85 7.20 10.37 13.22
CA PRO A 85 8.64 10.33 12.96
C PRO A 85 9.21 8.90 12.90
N THR A 86 8.48 7.92 13.44
CA THR A 86 8.81 6.50 13.42
C THR A 86 7.57 5.64 13.13
N GLY A 87 7.78 4.45 12.57
CA GLY A 87 6.69 3.48 12.31
C GLY A 87 5.79 3.82 11.10
N VAL A 88 5.99 4.97 10.46
CA VAL A 88 5.28 5.36 9.24
C VAL A 88 6.26 5.97 8.25
N TYR A 89 6.25 5.49 7.03
CA TYR A 89 6.92 6.13 5.90
C TYR A 89 5.87 6.87 5.07
N ALA A 90 5.99 8.20 4.96
CA ALA A 90 5.06 9.01 4.18
C ALA A 90 5.82 9.87 3.15
N ALA A 91 5.43 9.77 1.88
CA ALA A 91 6.03 10.52 0.78
C ALA A 91 5.00 10.86 -0.31
N ALA A 92 5.21 11.98 -0.98
CA ALA A 92 4.52 12.30 -2.23
C ALA A 92 5.47 12.15 -3.43
N PHE A 93 4.90 11.79 -4.58
CA PHE A 93 5.62 11.65 -5.85
C PHE A 93 4.84 12.34 -6.97
N GLU A 94 5.54 12.77 -8.01
CA GLU A 94 4.90 13.17 -9.27
C GLU A 94 4.26 11.95 -9.93
N ASN A 95 3.12 12.16 -10.59
CA ASN A 95 2.37 11.09 -11.24
C ASN A 95 3.13 10.33 -12.36
N HIS A 96 4.29 10.83 -12.80
CA HIS A 96 5.18 10.15 -13.75
C HIS A 96 6.39 9.47 -13.08
N ARG A 97 6.45 9.47 -11.73
CA ARG A 97 7.52 8.88 -10.92
C ARG A 97 7.11 7.58 -10.23
N ARG A 98 6.19 6.81 -10.83
CA ARG A 98 5.72 5.53 -10.27
C ARG A 98 6.85 4.58 -9.92
N SER A 99 7.83 4.42 -10.80
CA SER A 99 8.99 3.57 -10.54
C SER A 99 9.80 3.99 -9.32
N SER A 100 9.87 5.29 -9.05
CA SER A 100 10.54 5.81 -7.85
C SER A 100 9.72 5.53 -6.58
N ALA A 101 8.39 5.67 -6.65
CA ALA A 101 7.49 5.32 -5.56
C ALA A 101 7.53 3.81 -5.27
N HIS A 102 7.49 2.98 -6.31
CA HIS A 102 7.63 1.53 -6.21
C HIS A 102 8.95 1.14 -5.54
N ALA A 103 10.07 1.66 -6.04
CA ALA A 103 11.39 1.40 -5.44
C ALA A 103 11.48 1.87 -3.96
N ALA A 104 10.78 2.97 -3.60
CA ALA A 104 10.72 3.41 -2.22
C ALA A 104 9.92 2.43 -1.34
N ILE A 105 8.80 1.90 -1.83
CA ILE A 105 8.02 0.86 -1.14
C ILE A 105 8.88 -0.37 -0.90
N LEU A 106 9.51 -0.93 -1.94
CA LEU A 106 10.33 -2.13 -1.81
C LEU A 106 11.47 -1.95 -0.80
N ARG A 107 12.14 -0.78 -0.83
CA ARG A 107 13.21 -0.46 0.13
C ARG A 107 12.71 -0.38 1.58
N VAL A 108 11.49 0.08 1.82
CA VAL A 108 10.91 0.17 3.17
C VAL A 108 10.44 -1.20 3.66
N LEU A 109 9.97 -2.07 2.75
CA LEU A 109 9.57 -3.43 3.05
C LEU A 109 10.76 -4.37 3.31
N ASP A 110 11.90 -4.13 2.68
CA ASP A 110 13.16 -4.86 2.91
C ASP A 110 13.72 -4.51 4.29
N THR A 111 13.17 -5.16 5.32
CA THR A 111 13.49 -4.88 6.73
C THR A 111 14.84 -5.44 7.16
N ASN A 112 15.31 -6.50 6.51
CA ASN A 112 16.60 -7.14 6.76
C ASN A 112 17.74 -6.55 5.92
N HIS A 113 17.42 -5.70 4.92
CA HIS A 113 18.33 -5.00 4.02
C HIS A 113 19.21 -5.94 3.16
N ASP A 114 18.67 -7.10 2.79
CA ASP A 114 19.37 -8.07 1.93
C ASP A 114 19.18 -7.81 0.42
N GLY A 115 18.34 -6.81 0.07
CA GLY A 115 18.04 -6.41 -1.29
C GLY A 115 17.00 -7.29 -1.99
N LYS A 116 16.28 -8.12 -1.23
CA LYS A 116 15.20 -8.99 -1.71
C LYS A 116 14.03 -8.93 -0.72
N LEU A 117 12.83 -9.13 -1.22
CA LEU A 117 11.67 -9.28 -0.35
C LEU A 117 11.36 -10.75 -0.13
N SER A 118 11.39 -11.18 1.12
CA SER A 118 10.87 -12.49 1.54
C SER A 118 9.34 -12.53 1.42
N VAL A 119 8.77 -13.72 1.55
CA VAL A 119 7.30 -13.89 1.53
C VAL A 119 6.68 -13.16 2.72
N GLU A 120 7.28 -13.25 3.88
CA GLU A 120 6.84 -12.63 5.12
C GLU A 120 6.85 -11.10 5.02
N GLU A 121 7.91 -10.50 4.47
CA GLU A 121 8.01 -9.06 4.27
C GLU A 121 6.95 -8.53 3.30
N LYS A 122 6.55 -9.33 2.31
CA LYS A 122 5.45 -8.99 1.40
C LYS A 122 4.09 -9.11 2.07
N GLU A 123 3.85 -10.21 2.80
CA GLU A 123 2.58 -10.47 3.49
C GLU A 123 2.31 -9.45 4.61
N ASP A 124 3.36 -8.98 5.28
CA ASP A 124 3.29 -7.96 6.33
C ASP A 124 3.18 -6.52 5.79
N ALA A 125 3.14 -6.33 4.48
CA ALA A 125 3.09 -5.00 3.87
C ALA A 125 1.80 -4.25 4.25
N ARG A 126 1.96 -3.00 4.70
CA ARG A 126 0.88 -2.10 5.09
C ARG A 126 0.95 -0.82 4.28
N ILE A 127 0.39 -0.84 3.08
CA ILE A 127 0.53 0.21 2.07
C ILE A 127 -0.78 0.96 1.89
N ILE A 128 -0.72 2.29 1.84
CA ILE A 128 -1.82 3.20 1.52
C ILE A 128 -1.38 4.03 0.32
N LEU A 129 -2.18 4.06 -0.73
CA LEU A 129 -1.94 4.81 -1.95
C LEU A 129 -3.07 5.83 -2.16
N TYR A 130 -2.73 7.09 -2.43
CA TYR A 130 -3.72 8.12 -2.70
C TYR A 130 -3.23 9.12 -3.74
N GLY A 131 -4.15 9.86 -4.33
CA GLY A 131 -3.80 10.91 -5.29
C GLY A 131 -5.01 11.66 -5.82
N HIS A 132 -4.72 12.75 -6.54
CA HIS A 132 -5.69 13.55 -7.27
C HIS A 132 -5.41 13.48 -8.77
N SER A 133 -6.46 13.54 -9.59
CA SER A 133 -6.33 13.61 -11.05
C SER A 133 -5.49 12.45 -11.63
N TRP A 134 -4.48 12.74 -12.44
CA TRP A 134 -3.51 11.74 -12.94
C TRP A 134 -2.76 11.02 -11.83
N GLY A 135 -2.61 11.66 -10.67
CA GLY A 135 -2.01 11.03 -9.49
C GLY A 135 -2.89 9.93 -8.91
N ALA A 136 -4.21 10.09 -8.95
CA ALA A 136 -5.14 9.08 -8.50
C ALA A 136 -5.14 7.84 -9.42
N SER A 137 -5.07 8.04 -10.75
CA SER A 137 -4.89 6.97 -11.73
C SER A 137 -3.57 6.21 -11.49
N GLU A 138 -2.49 6.96 -11.18
CA GLU A 138 -1.18 6.40 -10.89
C GLU A 138 -1.18 5.53 -9.62
N ALA A 139 -1.92 5.93 -8.58
CA ALA A 139 -2.06 5.16 -7.35
C ALA A 139 -2.67 3.77 -7.62
N VAL A 140 -3.70 3.69 -8.48
CA VAL A 140 -4.32 2.41 -8.88
C VAL A 140 -3.38 1.59 -9.76
N THR A 141 -2.62 2.25 -10.64
CA THR A 141 -1.65 1.55 -11.50
C THR A 141 -0.51 0.97 -10.67
N LEU A 142 -0.01 1.70 -9.68
CA LEU A 142 0.98 1.16 -8.74
C LEU A 142 0.42 -0.02 -7.93
N ALA A 143 -0.85 0.04 -7.50
CA ALA A 143 -1.48 -1.10 -6.82
C ALA A 143 -1.51 -2.36 -7.70
N ARG A 144 -1.66 -2.25 -9.04
CA ARG A 144 -1.57 -3.38 -9.96
C ARG A 144 -0.16 -3.93 -10.08
N GLU A 145 0.85 -3.08 -10.16
CA GLU A 145 2.26 -3.52 -10.15
C GLU A 145 2.58 -4.30 -8.88
N LEU A 146 2.13 -3.79 -7.73
CA LEU A 146 2.28 -4.49 -6.44
C LEU A 146 1.51 -5.83 -6.40
N GLN A 147 0.36 -5.93 -7.10
CA GLN A 147 -0.36 -7.20 -7.23
C GLN A 147 0.45 -8.26 -7.98
N GLU A 148 1.16 -7.88 -9.04
CA GLU A 148 2.02 -8.79 -9.81
C GLU A 148 3.15 -9.37 -8.93
N GLU A 149 3.56 -8.64 -7.91
CA GLU A 149 4.57 -9.04 -6.94
C GLU A 149 4.00 -9.73 -5.70
N ASN A 150 2.67 -9.91 -5.62
CA ASN A 150 1.95 -10.45 -4.46
C ASN A 150 2.09 -9.58 -3.20
N ILE A 151 2.17 -8.27 -3.36
CA ILE A 151 2.23 -7.31 -2.26
C ILE A 151 0.82 -6.74 -2.02
N PRO A 152 0.26 -6.85 -0.80
CA PRO A 152 -1.05 -6.30 -0.47
C PRO A 152 -1.03 -4.78 -0.31
N VAL A 153 -2.19 -4.17 -0.52
CA VAL A 153 -2.44 -2.74 -0.32
C VAL A 153 -3.65 -2.58 0.58
N LEU A 154 -3.51 -1.89 1.71
CA LEU A 154 -4.60 -1.69 2.67
C LEU A 154 -5.69 -0.78 2.14
N LEU A 155 -5.30 0.28 1.41
CA LEU A 155 -6.24 1.32 1.01
C LEU A 155 -5.76 2.04 -0.25
N THR A 156 -6.67 2.23 -1.22
CA THR A 156 -6.50 3.20 -2.30
C THR A 156 -7.54 4.31 -2.19
N ILE A 157 -7.10 5.56 -2.36
CA ILE A 157 -7.97 6.74 -2.33
C ILE A 157 -7.80 7.52 -3.62
N GLN A 158 -8.88 7.64 -4.37
CA GLN A 158 -8.92 8.41 -5.60
C GLN A 158 -9.70 9.70 -5.37
N VAL A 159 -9.09 10.83 -5.72
CA VAL A 159 -9.75 12.15 -5.74
C VAL A 159 -9.79 12.64 -7.18
N ASP A 160 -11.00 12.69 -7.73
CA ASP A 160 -11.31 13.11 -9.11
C ASP A 160 -10.34 12.51 -10.15
N SER A 161 -10.19 11.19 -10.11
CA SER A 161 -9.20 10.44 -10.89
C SER A 161 -9.42 10.61 -12.38
N VAL A 162 -8.45 11.16 -13.08
CA VAL A 162 -8.44 11.29 -14.53
C VAL A 162 -7.55 10.19 -15.10
N GLN A 163 -8.18 9.29 -15.83
CA GLN A 163 -7.50 8.13 -16.40
C GLN A 163 -6.41 8.53 -17.39
N LYS A 164 -5.23 7.99 -17.20
CA LYS A 164 -4.14 8.13 -18.17
C LYS A 164 -4.32 7.15 -19.33
N TYR A 165 -3.71 7.51 -20.45
CA TYR A 165 -3.76 6.68 -21.66
C TYR A 165 -3.24 5.25 -21.39
N HIS A 166 -4.02 4.25 -21.77
CA HIS A 166 -3.79 2.82 -21.51
C HIS A 166 -3.85 2.36 -20.05
N GLU A 167 -4.22 3.22 -19.11
CA GLU A 167 -4.46 2.83 -17.72
C GLU A 167 -5.96 2.61 -17.47
N ASN A 168 -6.30 1.85 -16.46
CA ASN A 168 -7.68 1.64 -16.02
C ASN A 168 -7.75 1.89 -14.53
N ASP A 169 -8.25 3.04 -14.13
CA ASP A 169 -8.36 3.46 -12.74
C ASP A 169 -9.76 3.23 -12.13
N THR A 170 -10.70 2.69 -12.92
CA THR A 170 -12.05 2.37 -12.44
C THR A 170 -12.17 0.97 -11.85
N VAL A 171 -11.25 0.06 -12.19
CA VAL A 171 -11.22 -1.31 -11.68
C VAL A 171 -10.09 -1.47 -10.68
N ILE A 172 -10.43 -1.60 -9.42
CA ILE A 172 -9.47 -1.73 -8.32
C ILE A 172 -8.95 -3.17 -8.26
N PRO A 173 -7.62 -3.38 -8.26
CA PRO A 173 -7.02 -4.72 -8.26
C PRO A 173 -7.28 -5.47 -6.95
N ALA A 174 -7.27 -6.81 -7.03
CA ALA A 174 -7.70 -7.70 -5.95
C ALA A 174 -6.73 -7.81 -4.76
N ASN A 175 -5.55 -7.20 -4.85
CA ASN A 175 -4.61 -7.06 -3.72
C ASN A 175 -4.92 -5.84 -2.82
N VAL A 176 -5.90 -5.00 -3.21
CA VAL A 176 -6.37 -3.86 -2.42
C VAL A 176 -7.49 -4.30 -1.50
N GLU A 177 -7.34 -4.07 -0.20
CA GLU A 177 -8.35 -4.41 0.81
C GLU A 177 -9.55 -3.46 0.75
N GLU A 178 -9.30 -2.16 0.77
CA GLU A 178 -10.34 -1.13 0.72
C GLU A 178 -10.02 -0.06 -0.34
N ALA A 179 -11.06 0.46 -0.98
CA ALA A 179 -10.91 1.55 -1.94
C ALA A 179 -12.04 2.56 -1.83
N VAL A 180 -11.73 3.82 -2.10
CA VAL A 180 -12.69 4.93 -2.06
C VAL A 180 -12.45 5.89 -3.22
N ASN A 181 -13.54 6.46 -3.73
CA ASN A 181 -13.51 7.46 -4.78
C ASN A 181 -14.28 8.70 -4.37
N PHE A 182 -13.66 9.86 -4.53
CA PHE A 182 -14.26 11.18 -4.41
C PHE A 182 -14.25 11.81 -5.80
N TYR A 183 -15.38 12.27 -6.29
CA TYR A 183 -15.47 12.80 -7.65
C TYR A 183 -16.42 13.99 -7.74
N GLN A 184 -16.22 14.82 -8.76
CA GLN A 184 -17.12 15.90 -9.16
C GLN A 184 -17.59 15.66 -10.60
N PRO A 185 -18.85 16.00 -10.96
CA PRO A 185 -19.41 15.66 -12.27
C PRO A 185 -19.37 16.83 -13.28
N HIS A 186 -18.72 17.96 -12.97
CA HIS A 186 -18.82 19.18 -13.75
C HIS A 186 -17.53 19.53 -14.51
N GLY A 187 -17.70 20.26 -15.60
CA GLY A 187 -16.60 20.68 -16.42
C GLY A 187 -16.15 19.62 -17.44
N TRP A 188 -15.20 19.97 -18.28
CA TRP A 188 -14.62 19.08 -19.28
C TRP A 188 -13.56 18.14 -18.71
N LEU A 189 -12.96 18.55 -17.60
CA LEU A 189 -12.00 17.74 -16.84
C LEU A 189 -12.69 17.28 -15.54
N HIS A 190 -12.95 16.01 -15.45
CA HIS A 190 -13.54 15.38 -14.29
C HIS A 190 -13.11 13.92 -14.22
N GLY A 191 -13.11 13.40 -12.99
CA GLY A 191 -12.81 12.00 -12.72
C GLY A 191 -13.99 11.07 -12.99
N GLU A 192 -13.71 9.79 -12.91
CA GLU A 192 -14.72 8.74 -13.03
C GLU A 192 -15.66 8.75 -11.82
N SER A 193 -16.96 8.66 -12.11
CA SER A 193 -18.00 8.70 -11.07
C SER A 193 -18.07 7.41 -10.24
N GLN A 194 -17.46 6.34 -10.72
CA GLN A 194 -17.62 5.02 -10.12
C GLN A 194 -16.37 4.16 -10.27
N ILE A 195 -15.86 3.68 -9.14
CA ILE A 195 -14.88 2.61 -9.09
C ILE A 195 -15.56 1.30 -8.66
N ARG A 196 -15.00 0.19 -9.04
CA ARG A 196 -15.48 -1.15 -8.70
C ARG A 196 -14.31 -2.10 -8.40
N ALA A 197 -14.54 -3.07 -7.55
CA ALA A 197 -13.56 -4.11 -7.28
C ALA A 197 -13.42 -5.08 -8.47
N ALA A 198 -12.21 -5.50 -8.77
CA ALA A 198 -11.95 -6.62 -9.68
C ALA A 198 -12.46 -7.92 -9.06
N ASP A 199 -12.29 -8.07 -7.74
CA ASP A 199 -12.81 -9.17 -6.95
C ASP A 199 -13.52 -8.63 -5.70
N PRO A 200 -14.87 -8.59 -5.67
CA PRO A 200 -15.64 -8.10 -4.54
C PRO A 200 -15.51 -8.93 -3.25
N ALA A 201 -14.98 -10.15 -3.32
CA ALA A 201 -14.71 -10.96 -2.14
C ALA A 201 -13.43 -10.53 -1.41
N ARG A 202 -12.53 -9.84 -2.12
CA ARG A 202 -11.23 -9.41 -1.61
C ARG A 202 -11.13 -7.90 -1.40
N THR A 203 -11.83 -7.12 -2.21
CA THR A 203 -11.75 -5.66 -2.21
C THR A 203 -13.10 -5.05 -1.83
N LYS A 204 -13.12 -4.27 -0.76
CA LYS A 204 -14.30 -3.52 -0.32
C LYS A 204 -14.26 -2.08 -0.87
N ILE A 205 -15.25 -1.71 -1.67
CA ILE A 205 -15.45 -0.31 -2.05
C ILE A 205 -16.18 0.42 -0.93
N LEU A 206 -15.51 1.38 -0.28
CA LEU A 206 -16.05 2.18 0.81
C LEU A 206 -17.10 3.18 0.32
N GLY A 207 -17.01 3.59 -0.93
CA GLY A 207 -18.00 4.46 -1.57
C GLY A 207 -17.45 5.20 -2.78
N ASN A 208 -18.39 5.79 -3.53
CA ASN A 208 -18.14 6.76 -4.58
C ASN A 208 -18.87 8.05 -4.16
N PHE A 209 -18.12 9.02 -3.64
CA PHE A 209 -18.67 10.23 -3.03
C PHE A 209 -18.63 11.38 -4.02
N ARG A 210 -19.84 11.90 -4.32
CA ARG A 210 -20.01 13.02 -5.25
C ARG A 210 -19.92 14.35 -4.51
N PHE A 211 -19.17 15.29 -5.09
CA PHE A 211 -19.11 16.70 -4.68
C PHE A 211 -19.63 17.59 -5.81
N ASP A 212 -20.45 18.56 -5.49
CA ASP A 212 -21.15 19.40 -6.50
C ASP A 212 -20.83 20.87 -6.25
N TYR A 213 -19.81 21.35 -6.91
CA TYR A 213 -19.33 22.73 -6.78
C TYR A 213 -20.15 23.76 -7.58
N SER A 214 -21.10 23.32 -8.42
CA SER A 214 -22.00 24.23 -9.13
C SER A 214 -22.91 25.03 -8.19
N LYS A 215 -23.17 24.51 -6.99
CA LYS A 215 -24.04 25.11 -5.96
C LYS A 215 -23.28 25.72 -4.80
N GLN A 216 -22.13 25.17 -4.49
CA GLN A 216 -21.28 25.58 -3.37
C GLN A 216 -19.82 25.60 -3.83
N PRO A 217 -19.39 26.64 -4.57
CA PRO A 217 -18.03 26.74 -5.04
C PRO A 217 -17.06 26.89 -3.87
N VAL A 218 -15.89 26.26 -4.00
CA VAL A 218 -14.79 26.37 -3.05
C VAL A 218 -13.77 27.38 -3.59
N ASN A 219 -13.36 28.30 -2.74
CA ASN A 219 -12.37 29.30 -3.13
C ASN A 219 -10.96 28.71 -3.02
N CYS A 220 -10.41 28.27 -4.14
CA CYS A 220 -9.06 27.75 -4.21
C CYS A 220 -7.99 28.84 -4.02
N TYR A 221 -6.92 28.49 -3.35
CA TYR A 221 -5.84 29.40 -3.02
C TYR A 221 -5.22 30.07 -4.25
N ALA A 222 -4.73 31.29 -4.09
CA ALA A 222 -4.05 32.05 -5.14
C ALA A 222 -2.78 31.37 -5.67
N ALA A 223 -2.28 30.34 -4.97
CA ALA A 223 -1.13 29.53 -5.39
C ALA A 223 -1.40 28.62 -6.59
N TYR A 224 -2.68 28.32 -6.88
CA TYR A 224 -3.02 27.57 -8.08
C TYR A 224 -2.92 28.45 -9.33
N PRO A 225 -2.33 27.97 -10.44
CA PRO A 225 -2.27 28.69 -11.70
C PRO A 225 -3.65 29.14 -12.16
N TRP A 226 -3.73 30.26 -12.88
CA TRP A 226 -5.02 30.84 -13.30
C TRP A 226 -5.85 29.88 -14.17
N TRP A 227 -5.20 29.04 -15.00
CA TRP A 227 -5.89 28.07 -15.85
C TRP A 227 -6.55 26.94 -15.03
N ASP A 228 -5.94 26.48 -13.96
CA ASP A 228 -6.54 25.49 -13.07
C ASP A 228 -7.81 26.07 -12.43
N ARG A 229 -7.75 27.32 -12.00
CA ARG A 229 -8.87 28.01 -11.35
C ARG A 229 -9.99 28.43 -12.31
N HIS A 230 -9.69 28.63 -13.61
CA HIS A 230 -10.66 29.17 -14.57
C HIS A 230 -11.05 28.20 -15.69
N ILE A 231 -10.23 27.21 -16.00
CA ILE A 231 -10.49 26.25 -17.07
C ILE A 231 -10.91 24.89 -16.48
N ALA A 232 -10.27 24.47 -15.41
CA ALA A 232 -10.55 23.20 -14.73
C ALA A 232 -11.18 23.44 -13.35
N THR A 233 -12.09 24.40 -13.23
CA THR A 233 -12.57 24.96 -11.95
C THR A 233 -13.00 23.88 -10.95
N SER A 234 -13.98 23.06 -11.29
CA SER A 234 -14.49 22.05 -10.33
C SER A 234 -13.47 20.94 -10.05
N HIS A 235 -12.58 20.65 -11.01
CA HIS A 235 -11.46 19.72 -10.83
C HIS A 235 -10.41 20.26 -9.83
N THR A 236 -10.18 21.58 -9.85
CA THR A 236 -9.30 22.24 -8.88
C THR A 236 -10.01 22.44 -7.53
N GLU A 237 -11.33 22.72 -7.55
CA GLU A 237 -12.11 22.88 -6.33
C GLU A 237 -12.07 21.61 -5.46
N ILE A 238 -12.22 20.42 -6.04
CA ILE A 238 -12.16 19.17 -5.28
C ILE A 238 -10.76 18.89 -4.72
N GLU A 239 -9.70 19.33 -5.42
CA GLU A 239 -8.33 19.22 -4.93
C GLU A 239 -8.09 20.13 -3.73
N CYS A 240 -8.70 21.30 -3.67
CA CYS A 240 -8.50 22.26 -2.58
C CYS A 240 -9.61 22.25 -1.53
N ASP A 241 -10.63 21.39 -1.65
CA ASP A 241 -11.76 21.30 -0.71
C ASP A 241 -11.35 20.64 0.61
N PRO A 242 -11.31 21.37 1.73
CA PRO A 242 -11.00 20.79 3.03
C PRO A 242 -11.94 19.64 3.40
N ALA A 243 -13.23 19.69 3.00
CA ALA A 243 -14.18 18.63 3.32
C ALA A 243 -13.84 17.29 2.65
N VAL A 244 -13.17 17.30 1.49
CA VAL A 244 -12.65 16.11 0.83
C VAL A 244 -11.42 15.62 1.57
N TRP A 245 -10.45 16.50 1.80
CA TRP A 245 -9.14 16.12 2.34
C TRP A 245 -9.16 15.78 3.82
N ASP A 246 -10.08 16.35 4.60
CA ASP A 246 -10.36 15.89 5.97
C ASP A 246 -10.82 14.43 6.00
N ARG A 247 -11.63 14.01 5.01
CA ARG A 247 -12.05 12.60 4.87
C ARG A 247 -10.91 11.71 4.40
N VAL A 248 -10.11 12.17 3.44
CA VAL A 248 -8.91 11.46 2.97
C VAL A 248 -7.96 11.24 4.14
N GLU A 249 -7.67 12.29 4.90
CA GLU A 249 -6.80 12.22 6.08
C GLU A 249 -7.36 11.28 7.14
N ALA A 250 -8.65 11.36 7.45
CA ALA A 250 -9.30 10.50 8.43
C ALA A 250 -9.22 9.01 8.05
N LEU A 251 -9.44 8.67 6.77
CA LEU A 251 -9.30 7.31 6.25
C LEU A 251 -7.88 6.78 6.38
N ILE A 252 -6.89 7.60 6.04
CA ILE A 252 -5.48 7.25 6.19
C ILE A 252 -5.13 7.05 7.67
N ARG A 253 -5.48 8.02 8.54
CA ARG A 253 -5.19 7.96 9.98
C ARG A 253 -5.83 6.76 10.67
N ALA A 254 -6.99 6.30 10.22
CA ALA A 254 -7.64 5.10 10.76
C ALA A 254 -6.82 3.80 10.53
N LYS A 255 -5.88 3.82 9.58
CA LYS A 255 -4.97 2.70 9.30
C LYS A 255 -3.57 2.87 9.91
N LEU A 256 -3.27 4.05 10.46
CA LEU A 256 -1.98 4.34 11.10
C LEU A 256 -1.96 3.87 12.56
N PRO A 257 -0.79 3.62 13.14
CA PRO A 257 -0.68 3.35 14.57
C PRO A 257 -1.14 4.58 15.37
N PRO A 258 -1.57 4.41 16.63
CA PRO A 258 -1.89 5.55 17.47
C PRO A 258 -0.65 6.45 17.61
N THR A 259 -0.86 7.76 17.52
CA THR A 259 0.21 8.72 17.81
C THR A 259 0.63 8.54 19.25
N SER A 260 1.93 8.38 19.51
CA SER A 260 2.45 8.38 20.87
C SER A 260 2.17 9.76 21.49
N SER A 261 1.07 9.85 22.23
CA SER A 261 0.80 11.03 23.05
C SER A 261 1.97 11.17 23.99
N ALA A 262 2.67 12.31 23.93
CA ALA A 262 3.68 12.66 24.91
C ALA A 262 3.06 12.41 26.29
N THR A 263 3.61 11.46 27.03
CA THR A 263 3.29 11.24 28.44
C THR A 263 3.48 12.57 29.12
N THR A 264 2.40 13.22 29.49
CA THR A 264 2.42 14.41 30.33
C THR A 264 3.11 13.98 31.62
N ALA A 265 4.37 14.33 31.77
CA ALA A 265 5.09 14.14 33.00
C ALA A 265 4.32 14.90 34.09
N THR A 266 3.58 14.17 34.90
CA THR A 266 2.99 14.68 36.11
C THR A 266 4.17 15.14 36.97
N ALA A 267 4.32 16.46 37.16
CA ALA A 267 5.26 17.04 38.08
C ALA A 267 5.00 16.47 39.48
N PRO A 268 6.04 16.12 40.25
CA PRO A 268 5.83 15.68 41.60
C PRO A 268 5.27 16.86 42.41
N GLU A 269 4.12 16.61 43.04
CA GLU A 269 3.53 17.50 44.05
C GLU A 269 4.52 17.65 45.20
N GLU A 270 5.13 18.84 45.32
CA GLU A 270 5.88 19.21 46.52
C GLU A 270 4.90 19.32 47.68
N SER A 271 4.95 18.35 48.59
CA SER A 271 4.29 18.45 49.90
C SER A 271 5.05 19.43 50.80
N GLN A 272 4.42 20.54 51.13
CA GLN A 272 4.76 21.37 52.28
C GLN A 272 4.20 20.77 53.57
#